data_c3d81b7e0dc084f4aab799d01e18aea7
#
_entry.id   c3d81b7e0dc084f4aab799d01e18aea7
#
_cell.length_a   1.000
_cell.length_b   1.000
_cell.length_c   1.000
_cell.angle_alpha   90.00
_cell.angle_beta   90.00
_cell.angle_gamma   90.00
#
_symmetry.space_group_name_H-M   'P 1'
#
loop_
_entity.id
_entity.type
_entity.pdbx_description
1 polymer ?
#
loop_
_entity_poly.entity_id
_entity_poly.type
_entity_poly.pdbx_seq_one_letter_code
_entity_poly.pdbx_strand_id
1 'polypeptide(L)'
;GKGVVFMGSFSKTMATGLRIGWTMAEEQVTDALLQTRFDLGVSPWVQRTILEFASNGMLEKHLEKVNAIYKRKRDAMLAALDERCSRYATWTRPEGGYFIWLTLAETVDAKKLAEAARELGVAYVGGYAFHIDGTGQNTIRLAYSFANEDEIPEGIMRLGRALEQASQS
;
A
#
# COMPACT_ATOMS: atom_id res chain seq x y z
N GLY A 1 26.07 -0.14 8.04
CA GLY A 1 27.09 -0.75 7.18
C GLY A 1 27.55 0.26 6.13
N LYS A 2 28.81 0.18 5.70
CA LYS A 2 29.35 1.06 4.67
C LYS A 2 28.53 0.96 3.37
N GLY A 3 28.26 2.12 2.76
CA GLY A 3 27.54 2.19 1.48
C GLY A 3 26.02 1.91 1.56
N VAL A 4 25.42 1.92 2.76
CA VAL A 4 23.98 1.75 2.95
C VAL A 4 23.36 3.07 3.38
N VAL A 5 22.28 3.46 2.70
CA VAL A 5 21.40 4.57 3.10
C VAL A 5 20.07 3.97 3.51
N PHE A 6 19.69 4.11 4.78
CA PHE A 6 18.38 3.75 5.26
C PHE A 6 17.44 4.96 5.16
N MET A 7 16.26 4.77 4.60
CA MET A 7 15.25 5.80 4.43
C MET A 7 13.97 5.44 5.15
N GLY A 8 13.42 6.38 5.91
CA GLY A 8 12.17 6.21 6.62
C GLY A 8 11.20 7.36 6.38
N SER A 9 9.95 7.17 6.74
CA SER A 9 8.91 8.19 6.60
C SER A 9 7.86 8.05 7.69
N PHE A 10 7.43 9.16 8.26
CA PHE A 10 6.31 9.21 9.20
C PHE A 10 4.94 9.19 8.52
N SER A 11 4.89 9.30 7.18
CA SER A 11 3.62 9.30 6.43
C SER A 11 2.78 8.04 6.61
N LYS A 12 3.40 6.89 6.89
CA LYS A 12 2.72 5.61 7.05
C LYS A 12 2.58 5.16 8.50
N THR A 13 3.43 5.67 9.38
CA THR A 13 3.47 5.31 10.79
C THR A 13 2.74 6.31 11.71
N MET A 14 2.55 7.55 11.25
CA MET A 14 1.84 8.60 12.00
C MET A 14 0.70 9.19 11.18
N ALA A 15 1.02 10.06 10.21
CA ALA A 15 0.02 10.69 9.37
C ALA A 15 0.60 11.13 8.03
N THR A 16 -0.14 10.88 6.95
CA THR A 16 0.28 11.19 5.58
C THR A 16 0.52 12.68 5.37
N GLY A 17 -0.24 13.54 6.05
CA GLY A 17 -0.15 15.01 5.95
C GLY A 17 1.10 15.63 6.58
N LEU A 18 1.86 14.92 7.39
CA LEU A 18 3.09 15.44 8.02
C LEU A 18 4.21 15.73 7.03
N ARG A 19 4.26 15.02 5.91
CA ARG A 19 5.24 15.19 4.81
C ARG A 19 6.69 15.18 5.27
N ILE A 20 7.05 14.35 6.27
CA ILE A 20 8.41 14.18 6.77
C ILE A 20 8.89 12.76 6.51
N GLY A 21 10.06 12.70 5.88
CA GLY A 21 10.92 11.53 5.81
C GLY A 21 12.26 11.81 6.48
N TRP A 22 13.04 10.78 6.66
CA TRP A 22 14.38 10.85 7.23
C TRP A 22 15.30 9.82 6.60
N THR A 23 16.58 10.11 6.63
CA THR A 23 17.64 9.21 6.15
C THR A 23 18.65 8.97 7.28
N MET A 24 19.22 7.78 7.28
CA MET A 24 20.32 7.39 8.15
C MET A 24 21.40 6.72 7.31
N ALA A 25 22.60 7.27 7.33
CA ALA A 25 23.75 6.79 6.58
C ALA A 25 25.04 7.10 7.35
N GLU A 26 26.18 6.64 6.86
CA GLU A 26 27.48 7.10 7.35
C GLU A 26 27.69 8.60 7.07
N GLU A 27 28.51 9.26 7.87
CA GLU A 27 28.67 10.72 7.89
C GLU A 27 28.99 11.29 6.50
N GLN A 28 29.97 10.72 5.78
CA GLN A 28 30.34 11.18 4.45
C GLN A 28 29.19 11.17 3.44
N VAL A 29 28.34 10.14 3.51
CA VAL A 29 27.15 10.04 2.64
C VAL A 29 26.08 11.04 3.07
N THR A 30 25.88 11.23 4.38
CA THR A 30 24.94 12.22 4.91
C THR A 30 25.35 13.64 4.50
N ASP A 31 26.63 13.98 4.58
CA ASP A 31 27.17 15.28 4.16
C ASP A 31 26.96 15.51 2.65
N ALA A 32 27.22 14.50 1.82
CA ALA A 32 26.97 14.58 0.38
C ALA A 32 25.47 14.79 0.07
N LEU A 33 24.57 14.09 0.78
CA LEU A 33 23.12 14.28 0.64
C LEU A 33 22.69 15.69 1.05
N LEU A 34 23.25 16.24 2.13
CA LEU A 34 22.96 17.61 2.57
C LEU A 34 23.37 18.65 1.54
N GLN A 35 24.51 18.46 0.86
CA GLN A 35 24.98 19.38 -0.20
C GLN A 35 24.10 19.35 -1.46
N THR A 36 23.36 18.27 -1.71
CA THR A 36 22.46 18.16 -2.87
C THR A 36 21.04 18.65 -2.60
N ARG A 37 20.72 19.07 -1.38
CA ARG A 37 19.39 19.58 -1.03
C ARG A 37 19.12 20.95 -1.63
N PHE A 38 17.97 21.08 -2.29
CA PHE A 38 17.46 22.34 -2.84
C PHE A 38 16.28 22.92 -2.05
N ASP A 39 15.77 22.17 -1.05
CA ASP A 39 14.68 22.63 -0.24
C ASP A 39 15.14 23.56 0.90
N LEU A 40 14.23 24.37 1.40
CA LEU A 40 14.46 25.23 2.57
C LEU A 40 14.37 24.45 3.91
N GLY A 41 14.26 23.14 3.84
CA GLY A 41 14.12 22.26 4.98
C GLY A 41 12.68 21.96 5.36
N VAL A 42 12.55 21.12 6.37
CA VAL A 42 11.24 20.70 6.91
C VAL A 42 10.82 21.68 7.99
N SER A 43 9.53 21.98 8.10
CA SER A 43 8.98 22.86 9.12
C SER A 43 9.43 22.45 10.53
N PRO A 44 10.10 23.34 11.29
CA PRO A 44 10.55 23.06 12.65
C PRO A 44 9.37 22.74 13.59
N TRP A 45 8.20 23.35 13.35
CA TRP A 45 6.99 23.09 14.12
C TRP A 45 6.52 21.64 13.96
N VAL A 46 6.48 21.13 12.73
CA VAL A 46 6.09 19.74 12.47
C VAL A 46 7.13 18.77 13.05
N GLN A 47 8.42 19.07 12.91
CA GLN A 47 9.48 18.25 13.51
C GLN A 47 9.33 18.17 15.04
N ARG A 48 9.06 19.30 15.70
CA ARG A 48 8.84 19.35 17.15
C ARG A 48 7.60 18.57 17.57
N THR A 49 6.52 18.66 16.80
CA THR A 49 5.29 17.89 17.05
C THR A 49 5.55 16.38 16.98
N ILE A 50 6.29 15.93 15.95
CA ILE A 50 6.67 14.51 15.82
C ILE A 50 7.55 14.07 16.99
N LEU A 51 8.54 14.87 17.35
CA LEU A 51 9.45 14.56 18.46
C LEU A 51 8.68 14.42 19.77
N GLU A 52 7.79 15.36 20.07
CA GLU A 52 6.99 15.33 21.29
C GLU A 52 6.09 14.09 21.35
N PHE A 53 5.43 13.76 20.23
CA PHE A 53 4.61 12.57 20.12
C PHE A 53 5.43 11.27 20.29
N ALA A 54 6.59 11.20 19.65
CA ALA A 54 7.44 10.01 19.71
C ALA A 54 8.09 9.84 21.11
N SER A 55 8.59 10.93 21.70
CA SER A 55 9.33 10.90 22.99
C SER A 55 8.46 10.51 24.19
N ASN A 56 7.14 10.66 24.10
CA ASN A 56 6.21 10.40 25.21
C ASN A 56 5.56 8.99 25.14
N GLY A 57 6.09 8.09 24.32
CA GLY A 57 5.55 6.74 24.15
C GLY A 57 4.19 6.70 23.44
N MET A 58 3.74 7.82 22.87
CA MET A 58 2.46 7.88 22.13
C MET A 58 2.58 7.24 20.75
N LEU A 59 3.77 7.25 20.15
CA LEU A 59 4.01 6.59 18.85
C LEU A 59 3.82 5.08 18.96
N GLU A 60 4.39 4.45 19.99
CA GLU A 60 4.28 3.01 20.22
C GLU A 60 2.82 2.59 20.40
N LYS A 61 2.08 3.30 21.26
CA LYS A 61 0.64 3.06 21.49
C LYS A 61 -0.19 3.25 20.22
N HIS A 62 0.17 4.28 19.44
CA HIS A 62 -0.48 4.53 18.16
C HIS A 62 -0.22 3.38 17.17
N LEU A 63 1.02 2.90 17.06
CA LEU A 63 1.39 1.80 16.18
C LEU A 63 0.69 0.49 16.56
N GLU A 64 0.58 0.17 17.86
CA GLU A 64 -0.18 -0.99 18.33
C GLU A 64 -1.65 -0.93 17.85
N LYS A 65 -2.29 0.21 18.04
CA LYS A 65 -3.68 0.45 17.61
C LYS A 65 -3.85 0.33 16.10
N VAL A 66 -2.97 1.00 15.34
CA VAL A 66 -3.04 1.04 13.87
C VAL A 66 -2.75 -0.35 13.27
N ASN A 67 -1.77 -1.06 13.80
CA ASN A 67 -1.45 -2.41 13.36
C ASN A 67 -2.62 -3.38 13.61
N ALA A 68 -3.31 -3.27 14.75
CA ALA A 68 -4.50 -4.07 15.02
C ALA A 68 -5.64 -3.78 14.03
N ILE A 69 -5.85 -2.51 13.66
CA ILE A 69 -6.86 -2.13 12.66
C ILE A 69 -6.50 -2.68 11.28
N TYR A 70 -5.26 -2.48 10.83
CA TYR A 70 -4.85 -2.97 9.51
C TYR A 70 -4.80 -4.48 9.42
N LYS A 71 -4.47 -5.17 10.51
CA LYS A 71 -4.57 -6.62 10.58
C LYS A 71 -6.00 -7.10 10.30
N ARG A 72 -7.01 -6.52 10.96
CA ARG A 72 -8.41 -6.90 10.72
C ARG A 72 -8.85 -6.61 9.29
N LYS A 73 -8.51 -5.43 8.75
CA LYS A 73 -8.81 -5.06 7.35
C LYS A 73 -8.17 -6.01 6.35
N ARG A 74 -6.91 -6.37 6.56
CA ARG A 74 -6.19 -7.36 5.75
C ARG A 74 -6.88 -8.71 5.81
N ASP A 75 -7.19 -9.19 7.01
CA ASP A 75 -7.78 -10.49 7.21
C ASP A 75 -9.19 -10.56 6.59
N ALA A 76 -9.99 -9.49 6.70
CA ALA A 76 -11.28 -9.36 6.03
C ALA A 76 -11.14 -9.40 4.49
N MET A 77 -10.14 -8.69 3.93
CA MET A 77 -9.91 -8.71 2.48
C MET A 77 -9.45 -10.09 2.01
N LEU A 78 -8.55 -10.75 2.73
CA LEU A 78 -8.09 -12.09 2.38
C LEU A 78 -9.24 -13.11 2.40
N ALA A 79 -10.08 -13.08 3.43
CA ALA A 79 -11.24 -13.96 3.53
C ALA A 79 -12.23 -13.74 2.37
N ALA A 80 -12.51 -12.48 2.02
CA ALA A 80 -13.40 -12.15 0.91
C ALA A 80 -12.80 -12.56 -0.46
N LEU A 81 -11.48 -12.41 -0.64
CA LEU A 81 -10.78 -12.89 -1.84
C LEU A 81 -10.86 -14.41 -1.96
N ASP A 82 -10.62 -15.16 -0.87
CA ASP A 82 -10.72 -16.63 -0.84
C ASP A 82 -12.13 -17.10 -1.26
N GLU A 83 -13.16 -16.38 -0.84
CA GLU A 83 -14.55 -16.73 -1.16
C GLU A 83 -14.95 -16.38 -2.60
N ARG A 84 -14.49 -15.22 -3.11
CA ARG A 84 -15.05 -14.62 -4.32
C ARG A 84 -14.13 -14.64 -5.54
N CYS A 85 -12.82 -14.72 -5.35
CA CYS A 85 -11.86 -14.49 -6.44
C CYS A 85 -10.95 -15.68 -6.74
N SER A 86 -10.95 -16.73 -5.94
CA SER A 86 -10.01 -17.87 -6.02
C SER A 86 -10.01 -18.60 -7.37
N ARG A 87 -11.11 -18.53 -8.13
CA ARG A 87 -11.21 -19.09 -9.48
C ARG A 87 -10.44 -18.27 -10.53
N TYR A 88 -10.25 -16.98 -10.29
CA TYR A 88 -9.79 -16.02 -11.30
C TYR A 88 -8.42 -15.43 -11.01
N ALA A 89 -7.93 -15.56 -9.79
CA ALA A 89 -6.65 -15.00 -9.38
C ALA A 89 -6.03 -15.76 -8.21
N THR A 90 -4.74 -15.59 -8.05
CA THR A 90 -3.98 -15.91 -6.83
C THR A 90 -3.44 -14.64 -6.21
N TRP A 91 -3.04 -14.67 -4.93
CA TRP A 91 -2.57 -13.47 -4.24
C TRP A 91 -1.57 -13.75 -3.14
N THR A 92 -0.80 -12.71 -2.82
CA THR A 92 0.10 -12.72 -1.67
C THR A 92 -0.71 -12.70 -0.36
N ARG A 93 -0.17 -13.31 0.70
CA ARG A 93 -0.71 -13.21 2.06
C ARG A 93 0.30 -12.47 2.95
N PRO A 94 0.32 -11.12 2.87
CA PRO A 94 1.33 -10.33 3.58
C PRO A 94 1.10 -10.36 5.09
N GLU A 95 2.20 -10.38 5.85
CA GLU A 95 2.13 -10.26 7.31
C GLU A 95 1.93 -8.81 7.78
N GLY A 96 2.16 -7.82 6.90
CA GLY A 96 2.02 -6.40 7.19
C GLY A 96 1.92 -5.55 5.93
N GLY A 97 2.06 -4.23 6.09
CA GLY A 97 1.93 -3.26 5.01
C GLY A 97 0.49 -2.82 4.77
N TYR A 98 0.14 -2.53 3.51
CA TYR A 98 -1.14 -1.92 3.12
C TYR A 98 -1.78 -2.57 1.91
N PHE A 99 -1.09 -3.53 1.28
CA PHE A 99 -1.43 -3.99 -0.05
C PHE A 99 -1.44 -5.52 -0.13
N ILE A 100 -2.34 -6.03 -0.96
CA ILE A 100 -2.34 -7.41 -1.43
C ILE A 100 -2.08 -7.35 -2.93
N TRP A 101 -1.17 -8.20 -3.41
CA TRP A 101 -0.82 -8.34 -4.81
C TRP A 101 -1.52 -9.54 -5.38
N LEU A 102 -2.30 -9.35 -6.45
CA LEU A 102 -3.00 -10.40 -7.15
C LEU A 102 -2.33 -10.69 -8.48
N THR A 103 -2.25 -11.96 -8.84
CA THR A 103 -1.91 -12.45 -10.16
C THR A 103 -3.17 -13.05 -10.79
N LEU A 104 -3.60 -12.49 -11.91
CA LEU A 104 -4.81 -12.89 -12.62
C LEU A 104 -4.55 -14.22 -13.36
N ALA A 105 -5.56 -15.08 -13.45
CA ALA A 105 -5.54 -16.26 -14.27
C ALA A 105 -5.44 -15.85 -15.77
N GLU A 106 -4.86 -16.73 -16.61
CA GLU A 106 -4.71 -16.49 -18.06
C GLU A 106 -6.06 -16.28 -18.78
N THR A 107 -7.14 -16.80 -18.21
CA THR A 107 -8.50 -16.62 -18.72
C THR A 107 -9.07 -15.22 -18.51
N VAL A 108 -8.41 -14.36 -17.72
CA VAL A 108 -8.88 -13.02 -17.38
C VAL A 108 -8.21 -11.98 -18.27
N ASP A 109 -8.99 -11.29 -19.08
CA ASP A 109 -8.52 -10.13 -19.85
C ASP A 109 -8.40 -8.90 -18.92
N ALA A 110 -7.17 -8.43 -18.70
CA ALA A 110 -6.90 -7.31 -17.81
C ALA A 110 -7.54 -5.97 -18.27
N LYS A 111 -7.76 -5.77 -19.56
CA LYS A 111 -8.43 -4.56 -20.09
C LYS A 111 -9.91 -4.61 -19.79
N LYS A 112 -10.57 -5.74 -20.06
CA LYS A 112 -11.98 -5.95 -19.72
C LYS A 112 -12.20 -5.87 -18.22
N LEU A 113 -11.30 -6.42 -17.41
CA LEU A 113 -11.35 -6.28 -15.97
C LEU A 113 -11.33 -4.81 -15.53
N ALA A 114 -10.48 -3.98 -16.13
CA ALA A 114 -10.39 -2.56 -15.77
C ALA A 114 -11.69 -1.79 -16.09
N GLU A 115 -12.35 -2.13 -17.19
CA GLU A 115 -13.64 -1.55 -17.58
C GLU A 115 -14.76 -2.00 -16.63
N ALA A 116 -14.92 -3.31 -16.44
CA ALA A 116 -15.94 -3.88 -15.56
C ALA A 116 -15.78 -3.44 -14.10
N ALA A 117 -14.55 -3.39 -13.58
CA ALA A 117 -14.29 -2.93 -12.23
C ALA A 117 -14.71 -1.47 -12.03
N ARG A 118 -14.40 -0.60 -13.00
CA ARG A 118 -14.80 0.82 -12.96
C ARG A 118 -16.32 0.99 -12.96
N GLU A 119 -17.03 0.23 -13.81
CA GLU A 119 -18.50 0.25 -13.86
C GLU A 119 -19.12 -0.20 -12.53
N LEU A 120 -18.49 -1.16 -11.85
CA LEU A 120 -18.92 -1.65 -10.56
C LEU A 120 -18.40 -0.82 -9.36
N GLY A 121 -17.70 0.30 -9.62
CA GLY A 121 -17.19 1.19 -8.59
C GLY A 121 -16.00 0.65 -7.81
N VAL A 122 -15.21 -0.26 -8.41
CA VAL A 122 -13.98 -0.80 -7.83
C VAL A 122 -12.76 -0.14 -8.47
N ALA A 123 -11.85 0.36 -7.64
CA ALA A 123 -10.57 0.91 -8.06
C ALA A 123 -9.41 0.05 -7.57
N TYR A 124 -8.44 -0.19 -8.45
CA TYR A 124 -7.18 -0.85 -8.13
C TYR A 124 -6.03 -0.22 -8.92
N VAL A 125 -4.81 -0.61 -8.62
CA VAL A 125 -3.65 -0.20 -9.43
C VAL A 125 -3.14 -1.41 -10.20
N GLY A 126 -3.08 -1.30 -11.52
CA GLY A 126 -2.51 -2.35 -12.39
C GLY A 126 -1.03 -2.56 -12.08
N GLY A 127 -0.59 -3.82 -12.09
CA GLY A 127 0.79 -4.17 -11.74
C GLY A 127 1.82 -3.60 -12.71
N TYR A 128 1.48 -3.39 -13.97
CA TYR A 128 2.34 -2.75 -14.97
C TYR A 128 2.90 -1.38 -14.50
N ALA A 129 2.19 -0.68 -13.62
CA ALA A 129 2.66 0.60 -13.06
C ALA A 129 3.89 0.47 -12.14
N PHE A 130 4.27 -0.75 -11.77
CA PHE A 130 5.39 -1.06 -10.88
C PHE A 130 6.55 -1.77 -11.60
N HIS A 131 6.39 -2.05 -12.89
CA HIS A 131 7.37 -2.73 -13.72
C HIS A 131 7.93 -1.78 -14.77
N ILE A 132 9.26 -1.61 -14.80
CA ILE A 132 9.95 -0.73 -15.75
C ILE A 132 10.17 -1.40 -17.12
N ASP A 133 10.03 -2.71 -17.20
CA ASP A 133 10.26 -3.54 -18.38
C ASP A 133 8.98 -3.86 -19.18
N GLY A 134 7.85 -3.26 -18.79
CA GLY A 134 6.55 -3.46 -19.43
C GLY A 134 5.84 -4.78 -19.06
N THR A 135 6.38 -5.54 -18.13
CA THR A 135 5.72 -6.74 -17.58
C THR A 135 4.62 -6.40 -16.56
N GLY A 136 4.04 -7.38 -15.89
CA GLY A 136 3.04 -7.18 -14.85
C GLY A 136 1.63 -6.88 -15.36
N GLN A 137 1.35 -7.08 -16.65
CA GLN A 137 0.03 -6.82 -17.25
C GLN A 137 -1.11 -7.66 -16.64
N ASN A 138 -0.79 -8.86 -16.19
CA ASN A 138 -1.72 -9.79 -15.55
C ASN A 138 -1.74 -9.67 -14.02
N THR A 139 -1.32 -8.55 -13.46
CA THR A 139 -1.29 -8.36 -12.02
C THR A 139 -1.98 -7.07 -11.60
N ILE A 140 -2.53 -7.06 -10.39
CA ILE A 140 -3.17 -5.89 -9.80
C ILE A 140 -2.80 -5.77 -8.31
N ARG A 141 -2.77 -4.56 -7.80
CA ARG A 141 -2.52 -4.25 -6.40
C ARG A 141 -3.78 -3.69 -5.74
N LEU A 142 -4.25 -4.35 -4.71
CA LEU A 142 -5.33 -3.88 -3.85
C LEU A 142 -4.79 -3.23 -2.58
N ALA A 143 -5.46 -2.16 -2.12
CA ALA A 143 -5.14 -1.48 -0.86
C ALA A 143 -6.26 -1.73 0.15
N TYR A 144 -5.93 -2.30 1.31
CA TYR A 144 -6.88 -2.49 2.41
C TYR A 144 -6.85 -1.36 3.46
N SER A 145 -5.97 -0.37 3.27
CA SER A 145 -5.82 0.71 4.25
C SER A 145 -6.92 1.76 4.20
N PHE A 146 -7.52 1.99 3.02
CA PHE A 146 -8.45 3.10 2.81
C PHE A 146 -9.89 2.75 3.20
N ALA A 147 -10.45 1.66 2.66
CA ALA A 147 -11.83 1.25 2.92
C ALA A 147 -12.06 0.91 4.40
N ASN A 148 -13.28 1.09 4.89
CA ASN A 148 -13.66 0.61 6.21
C ASN A 148 -13.76 -0.93 6.22
N GLU A 149 -13.67 -1.53 7.41
CA GLU A 149 -13.64 -2.99 7.56
C GLU A 149 -14.91 -3.66 7.01
N ASP A 150 -16.07 -3.03 7.16
CA ASP A 150 -17.38 -3.45 6.67
C ASP A 150 -17.58 -3.23 5.17
N GLU A 151 -16.86 -2.29 4.54
CA GLU A 151 -16.91 -2.02 3.10
C GLU A 151 -16.06 -3.01 2.28
N ILE A 152 -15.04 -3.61 2.88
CA ILE A 152 -14.08 -4.49 2.19
C ILE A 152 -14.76 -5.71 1.54
N PRO A 153 -15.65 -6.48 2.23
CA PRO A 153 -16.31 -7.62 1.61
C PRO A 153 -17.15 -7.25 0.40
N GLU A 154 -17.86 -6.12 0.45
CA GLU A 154 -18.65 -5.62 -0.68
C GLU A 154 -17.75 -5.24 -1.86
N GLY A 155 -16.65 -4.52 -1.61
CA GLY A 155 -15.68 -4.16 -2.65
C GLY A 155 -15.08 -5.39 -3.34
N ILE A 156 -14.73 -6.43 -2.58
CA ILE A 156 -14.20 -7.68 -3.14
C ILE A 156 -15.30 -8.50 -3.86
N MET A 157 -16.53 -8.47 -3.39
CA MET A 157 -17.66 -9.09 -4.12
C MET A 157 -17.82 -8.45 -5.51
N ARG A 158 -17.75 -7.13 -5.60
CA ARG A 158 -17.80 -6.41 -6.88
C ARG A 158 -16.60 -6.74 -7.77
N LEU A 159 -15.40 -6.83 -7.19
CA LEU A 159 -14.22 -7.28 -7.92
C LEU A 159 -14.40 -8.70 -8.47
N GLY A 160 -14.96 -9.61 -7.70
CA GLY A 160 -15.27 -10.98 -8.14
C GLY A 160 -16.21 -11.01 -9.36
N ARG A 161 -17.25 -10.17 -9.36
CA ARG A 161 -18.14 -10.00 -10.53
C ARG A 161 -17.42 -9.44 -11.75
N ALA A 162 -16.53 -8.44 -11.55
CA ALA A 162 -15.73 -7.90 -12.63
C ALA A 162 -14.78 -8.96 -13.23
N LEU A 163 -14.16 -9.77 -12.39
CA LEU A 163 -13.30 -10.88 -12.80
C LEU A 163 -14.08 -11.94 -13.60
N GLU A 164 -15.27 -12.27 -13.18
CA GLU A 164 -16.15 -13.18 -13.90
C GLU A 164 -16.50 -12.64 -15.30
N GLN A 165 -16.90 -11.38 -15.41
CA GLN A 165 -17.20 -10.72 -16.69
C GLN A 165 -15.97 -10.72 -17.62
N ALA A 166 -14.79 -10.44 -17.07
CA ALA A 166 -13.54 -10.39 -17.83
C ALA A 166 -13.02 -11.77 -18.28
N SER A 167 -13.56 -12.85 -17.73
CA SER A 167 -13.19 -14.24 -18.08
C SER A 167 -14.13 -14.91 -19.07
N GLN A 168 -15.30 -14.32 -19.35
CA GLN A 168 -16.33 -14.87 -20.26
C GLN A 168 -16.11 -14.40 -21.71
N SER A 169 -14.97 -14.74 -22.32
CA SER A 169 -14.66 -14.30 -23.68
C SER A 169 -14.32 -15.44 -24.59
#